data_a6e99f8fa58680a78d872301fba278be
#
_entry.id   a6e99f8fa58680a78d872301fba278be
#
_cell.length_a   1.000
_cell.length_b   1.000
_cell.length_c   1.000
_cell.angle_alpha   90.00
_cell.angle_beta   90.00
_cell.angle_gamma   90.00
#
_symmetry.space_group_name_H-M   'P 1'
#
loop_
_entity.id
_entity.type
_entity.pdbx_description
1 polymer ?
#
loop_
_entity_poly.entity_id
_entity_poly.type
_entity_poly.pdbx_seq_one_letter_code
_entity_poly.pdbx_strand_id
1 'polypeptide(L)'
;IRGGHGEYPRLVLASGDLLDAFLDAQKALAWAWRYQTVVVHLLDKFLASTGQVLPKEAFRVLPPGEEKRLAPKAGKPAPYARYAPAKDGVSPFAPLGTQGVFYWMTSDEHDFLGHITEDPVLREAQMEKRMQKLQTAREEIPKEDQYTLYRDGEVLVLGFGSVKGTLLEALDHLEGVGYLHLRLLWPFPEIAPLLEGKTLVTVEHNYSGQLADLVQQETLKRVHHRVVKYNGRPITLDEAVARLKAVKEGRAPKRLVLRKGV
;
A
#
# COMPACT_ATOMS: atom_id res chain seq x y z
N ILE A 1 -2.86 2.69 8.06
CA ILE A 1 -2.93 1.23 8.13
C ILE A 1 -3.88 0.80 9.27
N ARG A 2 -3.75 1.36 10.48
CA ARG A 2 -4.48 0.91 11.68
C ARG A 2 -5.56 1.87 12.18
N GLY A 3 -5.90 2.89 11.41
CA GLY A 3 -6.96 3.83 11.78
C GLY A 3 -8.37 3.24 11.60
N GLY A 4 -9.32 3.68 12.41
CA GLY A 4 -10.71 3.29 12.34
C GLY A 4 -11.22 2.59 13.60
N HIS A 5 -12.53 2.35 13.65
CA HIS A 5 -13.18 1.61 14.73
C HIS A 5 -13.15 0.12 14.41
N GLY A 6 -12.47 -0.65 15.25
CA GLY A 6 -12.26 -2.08 15.04
C GLY A 6 -11.26 -2.39 13.91
N GLU A 7 -11.01 -3.67 13.71
CA GLU A 7 -10.09 -4.18 12.70
C GLU A 7 -10.85 -4.64 11.45
N TYR A 8 -10.45 -4.14 10.29
CA TYR A 8 -10.99 -4.55 8.99
C TYR A 8 -9.91 -4.50 7.92
N PRO A 9 -10.00 -5.34 6.86
CA PRO A 9 -9.03 -5.33 5.78
C PRO A 9 -9.12 -4.02 4.99
N ARG A 10 -7.96 -3.49 4.63
CA ARG A 10 -7.82 -2.37 3.73
C ARG A 10 -6.50 -2.51 2.97
N LEU A 11 -6.44 -2.00 1.76
CA LEU A 11 -5.18 -1.86 1.04
C LEU A 11 -4.71 -0.42 1.18
N VAL A 12 -3.40 -0.21 1.26
CA VAL A 12 -2.81 1.14 1.33
C VAL A 12 -1.73 1.26 0.28
N LEU A 13 -1.97 2.12 -0.70
CA LEU A 13 -1.10 2.37 -1.85
C LEU A 13 -0.57 3.80 -1.76
N ALA A 14 0.73 4.01 -2.00
CA ALA A 14 1.39 5.32 -1.96
C ALA A 14 2.13 5.57 -3.27
N SER A 15 1.74 6.59 -4.02
CA SER A 15 2.40 6.96 -5.28
C SER A 15 3.68 7.74 -5.05
N GLY A 16 4.70 7.48 -5.87
CA GLY A 16 6.01 8.10 -5.77
C GLY A 16 6.18 9.37 -6.64
N ASP A 17 5.40 9.49 -7.71
CA ASP A 17 5.38 10.63 -8.62
C ASP A 17 4.00 10.85 -9.24
N LEU A 18 3.86 11.84 -10.12
CA LEU A 18 2.57 12.21 -10.73
C LEU A 18 2.05 11.15 -11.72
N LEU A 19 2.94 10.44 -12.41
CA LEU A 19 2.53 9.35 -13.29
C LEU A 19 2.06 8.14 -12.46
N ASP A 20 2.79 7.80 -11.42
CA ASP A 20 2.35 6.80 -10.45
C ASP A 20 0.96 7.18 -9.89
N ALA A 21 0.74 8.45 -9.51
CA ALA A 21 -0.54 8.90 -8.96
C ALA A 21 -1.71 8.69 -9.94
N PHE A 22 -1.51 8.96 -11.23
CA PHE A 22 -2.51 8.74 -12.27
C PHE A 22 -2.82 7.25 -12.47
N LEU A 23 -1.79 6.41 -12.55
CA LEU A 23 -1.95 4.97 -12.78
C LEU A 23 -2.48 4.26 -11.52
N ASP A 24 -2.01 4.66 -10.36
CA ASP A 24 -2.39 4.07 -9.08
C ASP A 24 -3.83 4.40 -8.68
N ALA A 25 -4.36 5.56 -9.08
CA ALA A 25 -5.78 5.87 -8.90
C ALA A 25 -6.67 4.85 -9.61
N GLN A 26 -6.31 4.46 -10.84
CA GLN A 26 -7.02 3.44 -11.59
C GLN A 26 -6.88 2.06 -10.95
N LYS A 27 -5.67 1.69 -10.51
CA LYS A 27 -5.42 0.43 -9.78
C LYS A 27 -6.18 0.37 -8.48
N ALA A 28 -6.22 1.46 -7.71
CA ALA A 28 -6.96 1.53 -6.46
C ALA A 28 -8.45 1.22 -6.65
N LEU A 29 -9.08 1.78 -7.70
CA LEU A 29 -10.46 1.45 -8.06
C LEU A 29 -10.62 -0.02 -8.47
N ALA A 30 -9.72 -0.54 -9.32
CA ALA A 30 -9.75 -1.93 -9.75
C ALA A 30 -9.59 -2.89 -8.57
N TRP A 31 -8.67 -2.61 -7.65
CA TRP A 31 -8.45 -3.44 -6.45
C TRP A 31 -9.63 -3.36 -5.45
N ALA A 32 -10.23 -2.18 -5.29
CA ALA A 32 -11.42 -2.04 -4.46
C ALA A 32 -12.55 -2.96 -4.93
N TRP A 33 -12.75 -3.08 -6.24
CA TRP A 33 -13.69 -4.02 -6.84
C TRP A 33 -13.24 -5.48 -6.75
N ARG A 34 -11.98 -5.76 -7.10
CA ARG A 34 -11.45 -7.14 -7.09
C ARG A 34 -11.52 -7.76 -5.71
N TYR A 35 -11.07 -7.04 -4.68
CA TYR A 35 -10.99 -7.56 -3.30
C TYR A 35 -12.21 -7.19 -2.46
N GLN A 36 -13.13 -6.38 -2.99
CA GLN A 36 -14.32 -5.91 -2.26
C GLN A 36 -13.95 -5.39 -0.87
N THR A 37 -13.00 -4.45 -0.83
CA THR A 37 -12.52 -3.82 0.39
C THR A 37 -12.07 -2.38 0.12
N VAL A 38 -11.80 -1.65 1.20
CA VAL A 38 -11.31 -0.27 1.11
C VAL A 38 -9.89 -0.26 0.56
N VAL A 39 -9.62 0.62 -0.40
CA VAL A 39 -8.27 0.97 -0.85
C VAL A 39 -8.01 2.42 -0.52
N VAL A 40 -6.97 2.68 0.27
CA VAL A 40 -6.51 4.03 0.61
C VAL A 40 -5.36 4.39 -0.31
N HIS A 41 -5.57 5.39 -1.16
CA HIS A 41 -4.52 5.92 -2.03
C HIS A 41 -3.90 7.14 -1.36
N LEU A 42 -2.64 7.02 -0.94
CA LEU A 42 -1.90 8.08 -0.26
C LEU A 42 -1.15 8.94 -1.26
N LEU A 43 -1.41 10.22 -1.19
CA LEU A 43 -0.63 11.27 -1.87
C LEU A 43 -0.16 12.27 -0.80
N ASP A 44 1.13 12.55 -0.77
CA ASP A 44 1.60 13.63 0.09
C ASP A 44 1.31 15.01 -0.50
N LYS A 45 1.44 16.05 0.33
CA LYS A 45 1.12 17.43 -0.07
C LYS A 45 1.94 17.92 -1.27
N PHE A 46 3.18 17.46 -1.41
CA PHE A 46 4.01 17.83 -2.54
C PHE A 46 3.42 17.32 -3.85
N LEU A 47 3.11 16.03 -3.95
CA LEU A 47 2.48 15.43 -5.13
C LEU A 47 1.09 16.04 -5.40
N ALA A 48 0.29 16.24 -4.36
CA ALA A 48 -1.07 16.79 -4.50
C ALA A 48 -1.10 18.25 -4.99
N SER A 49 0.01 18.98 -4.89
CA SER A 49 0.09 20.41 -5.25
C SER A 49 1.06 20.70 -6.40
N THR A 50 1.74 19.69 -6.94
CA THR A 50 2.68 19.83 -8.05
C THR A 50 1.99 19.55 -9.37
N GLY A 51 2.30 20.34 -10.40
CA GLY A 51 1.94 20.08 -11.79
C GLY A 51 3.16 19.70 -12.61
N GLN A 52 3.01 18.73 -13.51
CA GLN A 52 4.07 18.31 -14.42
C GLN A 52 3.47 18.04 -15.81
N VAL A 53 4.19 18.45 -16.84
CA VAL A 53 3.86 18.08 -18.22
C VAL A 53 4.48 16.72 -18.51
N LEU A 54 3.64 15.79 -18.92
CA LEU A 54 4.05 14.43 -19.30
C LEU A 54 3.65 14.16 -20.76
N PRO A 55 4.36 13.29 -21.48
CA PRO A 55 3.96 12.82 -22.79
C PRO A 55 2.55 12.20 -22.74
N LYS A 56 1.71 12.50 -23.73
CA LYS A 56 0.32 11.98 -23.79
C LYS A 56 0.28 10.45 -23.68
N GLU A 57 1.24 9.78 -24.25
CA GLU A 57 1.37 8.32 -24.29
C GLU A 57 1.64 7.70 -22.91
N ALA A 58 2.11 8.51 -21.94
CA ALA A 58 2.27 8.07 -20.56
C ALA A 58 0.93 7.88 -19.83
N PHE A 59 -0.13 8.60 -20.27
CA PHE A 59 -1.46 8.54 -19.68
C PHE A 59 -2.25 7.34 -20.23
N ARG A 60 -1.85 6.14 -19.84
CA ARG A 60 -2.53 4.91 -20.24
C ARG A 60 -3.78 4.70 -19.40
N VAL A 61 -4.91 4.41 -20.07
CA VAL A 61 -6.10 3.90 -19.39
C VAL A 61 -5.89 2.41 -19.15
N LEU A 62 -5.89 2.01 -17.90
CA LEU A 62 -5.76 0.61 -17.53
C LEU A 62 -7.11 -0.10 -17.73
N PRO A 63 -7.11 -1.41 -18.03
CA PRO A 63 -8.34 -2.17 -18.08
C PRO A 63 -9.06 -2.11 -16.72
N PRO A 64 -10.40 -2.11 -16.71
CA PRO A 64 -11.14 -2.21 -15.46
C PRO A 64 -10.76 -3.50 -14.73
N GLY A 65 -10.71 -3.44 -13.40
CA GLY A 65 -10.41 -4.60 -12.59
C GLY A 65 -11.41 -5.73 -12.80
N GLU A 66 -10.94 -6.95 -12.74
CA GLU A 66 -11.81 -8.12 -12.82
C GLU A 66 -12.64 -8.25 -11.53
N GLU A 67 -13.96 -8.27 -11.69
CA GLU A 67 -14.89 -8.55 -10.60
C GLU A 67 -15.20 -10.04 -10.54
N LYS A 68 -15.23 -10.59 -9.34
CA LYS A 68 -15.75 -11.94 -9.13
C LYS A 68 -17.29 -11.89 -9.15
N ARG A 69 -17.86 -11.98 -10.33
CA ARG A 69 -19.33 -11.88 -10.52
C ARG A 69 -20.02 -13.21 -10.30
N LEU A 70 -21.19 -13.14 -9.67
CA LEU A 70 -22.13 -14.25 -9.64
C LEU A 70 -22.84 -14.33 -11.00
N ALA A 71 -22.77 -15.48 -11.67
CA ALA A 71 -23.66 -15.76 -12.77
C ALA A 71 -25.06 -16.09 -12.22
N PRO A 72 -26.09 -15.27 -12.49
CA PRO A 72 -27.42 -15.55 -12.00
C PRO A 72 -27.93 -16.84 -12.63
N LYS A 73 -28.48 -17.74 -11.82
CA LYS A 73 -29.22 -18.89 -12.32
C LYS A 73 -30.64 -18.43 -12.66
N ALA A 74 -31.11 -18.74 -13.86
CA ALA A 74 -32.50 -18.53 -14.22
C ALA A 74 -33.39 -19.32 -13.27
N GLY A 75 -34.35 -18.65 -12.62
CA GLY A 75 -35.26 -19.31 -11.67
C GLY A 75 -36.09 -18.34 -10.84
N LYS A 76 -36.77 -18.86 -9.82
CA LYS A 76 -37.53 -18.04 -8.85
C LYS A 76 -36.57 -17.18 -8.03
N PRO A 77 -36.99 -15.94 -7.65
CA PRO A 77 -36.24 -15.13 -6.71
C PRO A 77 -35.95 -15.90 -5.42
N ALA A 78 -34.69 -15.91 -5.00
CA ALA A 78 -34.23 -16.53 -3.76
C ALA A 78 -33.18 -15.66 -3.09
N PRO A 79 -33.10 -15.67 -1.74
CA PRO A 79 -32.02 -15.03 -1.03
C PRO A 79 -30.68 -15.58 -1.56
N TYR A 80 -29.73 -14.69 -1.79
CA TYR A 80 -28.41 -15.06 -2.23
C TYR A 80 -27.41 -14.77 -1.12
N ALA A 81 -26.56 -15.75 -0.83
CA ALA A 81 -25.56 -15.62 0.22
C ALA A 81 -24.41 -14.69 -0.21
N ARG A 82 -24.67 -13.37 -0.15
CA ARG A 82 -23.74 -12.31 -0.55
C ARG A 82 -22.39 -12.43 0.15
N TYR A 83 -22.41 -12.92 1.38
CA TYR A 83 -21.25 -13.00 2.26
C TYR A 83 -20.78 -14.42 2.52
N ALA A 84 -21.18 -15.37 1.70
CA ALA A 84 -20.75 -16.75 1.81
C ALA A 84 -19.24 -16.91 1.89
N PRO A 85 -18.73 -17.91 2.61
CA PRO A 85 -17.31 -18.24 2.64
C PRO A 85 -16.73 -18.39 1.24
N ALA A 86 -15.49 -17.93 1.07
CA ALA A 86 -14.74 -18.06 -0.17
C ALA A 86 -13.27 -18.24 0.16
N LYS A 87 -12.57 -19.15 -0.54
CA LYS A 87 -11.19 -19.50 -0.28
C LYS A 87 -10.25 -18.30 -0.38
N ASP A 88 -10.51 -17.37 -1.30
CA ASP A 88 -9.78 -16.13 -1.51
C ASP A 88 -10.30 -14.95 -0.66
N GLY A 89 -11.25 -15.21 0.25
CA GLY A 89 -11.91 -14.18 1.07
C GLY A 89 -12.93 -13.32 0.30
N VAL A 90 -13.07 -13.49 -1.03
CA VAL A 90 -13.89 -12.64 -1.90
C VAL A 90 -15.11 -13.41 -2.38
N SER A 91 -16.27 -13.14 -1.82
CA SER A 91 -17.52 -13.77 -2.25
C SER A 91 -17.93 -13.24 -3.63
N PRO A 92 -18.52 -14.07 -4.50
CA PRO A 92 -19.08 -13.61 -5.76
C PRO A 92 -20.09 -12.49 -5.57
N PHE A 93 -20.03 -11.47 -6.39
CA PHE A 93 -20.88 -10.29 -6.32
C PHE A 93 -21.97 -10.32 -7.40
N ALA A 94 -23.22 -10.15 -7.01
CA ALA A 94 -24.31 -9.92 -7.92
C ALA A 94 -24.54 -8.41 -8.05
N PRO A 95 -24.33 -7.80 -9.23
CA PRO A 95 -24.58 -6.37 -9.44
C PRO A 95 -26.04 -6.00 -9.07
N LEU A 96 -26.22 -4.79 -8.55
CA LEU A 96 -27.55 -4.28 -8.26
C LEU A 96 -28.43 -4.31 -9.52
N GLY A 97 -29.69 -4.73 -9.36
CA GLY A 97 -30.60 -4.92 -10.49
C GLY A 97 -30.50 -6.29 -11.17
N THR A 98 -29.64 -7.21 -10.70
CA THR A 98 -29.61 -8.58 -11.19
C THR A 98 -30.96 -9.25 -10.93
N GLN A 99 -31.63 -9.67 -12.00
CA GLN A 99 -32.98 -10.24 -11.91
C GLN A 99 -33.01 -11.51 -11.05
N GLY A 100 -33.97 -11.59 -10.14
CA GLY A 100 -34.16 -12.74 -9.27
C GLY A 100 -33.18 -12.90 -8.13
N VAL A 101 -32.31 -11.89 -7.90
CA VAL A 101 -31.33 -11.89 -6.80
C VAL A 101 -31.63 -10.76 -5.84
N PHE A 102 -31.66 -11.08 -4.55
CA PHE A 102 -31.70 -10.08 -3.49
C PHE A 102 -30.88 -10.52 -2.28
N TYR A 103 -30.40 -9.56 -1.50
CA TYR A 103 -29.61 -9.77 -0.29
C TYR A 103 -29.77 -8.59 0.67
N TRP A 104 -29.39 -8.79 1.91
CA TRP A 104 -29.39 -7.75 2.93
C TRP A 104 -27.99 -7.18 3.14
N MET A 105 -27.92 -5.96 3.62
CA MET A 105 -26.69 -5.28 4.06
C MET A 105 -27.01 -4.63 5.41
N THR A 106 -26.48 -5.19 6.49
CA THR A 106 -26.61 -4.65 7.84
C THR A 106 -25.30 -4.03 8.31
N SER A 107 -25.36 -3.14 9.30
CA SER A 107 -24.19 -2.37 9.78
C SER A 107 -23.34 -3.13 10.79
N ASP A 108 -23.93 -4.05 11.56
CA ASP A 108 -23.23 -4.86 12.55
C ASP A 108 -22.64 -6.13 11.94
N GLU A 109 -22.28 -7.11 12.77
CA GLU A 109 -21.90 -8.40 12.19
C GLU A 109 -23.13 -9.05 11.57
N HIS A 110 -22.91 -9.78 10.48
CA HIS A 110 -23.96 -10.40 9.68
C HIS A 110 -23.64 -11.85 9.32
N ASP A 111 -24.69 -12.61 9.12
CA ASP A 111 -24.59 -13.95 8.57
C ASP A 111 -24.24 -13.94 7.06
N PHE A 112 -24.23 -15.10 6.44
CA PHE A 112 -23.87 -15.22 5.01
C PHE A 112 -24.91 -14.61 4.06
N LEU A 113 -26.14 -14.39 4.54
CA LEU A 113 -27.23 -13.73 3.79
C LEU A 113 -27.25 -12.20 4.00
N GLY A 114 -26.55 -11.71 5.03
CA GLY A 114 -26.50 -10.29 5.40
C GLY A 114 -27.46 -9.89 6.51
N HIS A 115 -28.07 -10.84 7.21
CA HIS A 115 -28.88 -10.56 8.40
C HIS A 115 -27.95 -10.34 9.60
N ILE A 116 -28.35 -9.45 10.50
CA ILE A 116 -27.64 -9.19 11.73
C ILE A 116 -27.49 -10.46 12.57
N THR A 117 -26.33 -10.65 13.18
CA THR A 117 -26.05 -11.79 14.06
C THR A 117 -25.13 -11.41 15.20
N GLU A 118 -25.34 -12.03 16.37
CA GLU A 118 -24.46 -11.98 17.53
C GLU A 118 -23.76 -13.33 17.78
N ASP A 119 -23.91 -14.28 16.85
CA ASP A 119 -23.28 -15.60 16.94
C ASP A 119 -21.73 -15.47 16.84
N PRO A 120 -20.98 -15.88 17.88
CA PRO A 120 -19.53 -15.74 17.91
C PRO A 120 -18.83 -16.61 16.86
N VAL A 121 -19.38 -17.75 16.47
CA VAL A 121 -18.83 -18.64 15.45
C VAL A 121 -18.94 -18.00 14.07
N LEU A 122 -20.10 -17.40 13.76
CA LEU A 122 -20.28 -16.65 12.53
C LEU A 122 -19.40 -15.40 12.49
N ARG A 123 -19.24 -14.70 13.60
CA ARG A 123 -18.34 -13.56 13.74
C ARG A 123 -16.91 -13.94 13.42
N GLU A 124 -16.40 -15.02 14.00
CA GLU A 124 -15.04 -15.53 13.75
C GLU A 124 -14.86 -15.88 12.27
N ALA A 125 -15.74 -16.68 11.69
CA ALA A 125 -15.70 -17.08 10.29
C ALA A 125 -15.72 -15.89 9.31
N GLN A 126 -16.54 -14.87 9.59
CA GLN A 126 -16.61 -13.66 8.77
C GLN A 126 -15.32 -12.81 8.90
N MET A 127 -14.74 -12.77 10.08
CA MET A 127 -13.50 -12.05 10.32
C MET A 127 -12.32 -12.70 9.60
N GLU A 128 -12.16 -14.00 9.72
CA GLU A 128 -11.14 -14.78 8.99
C GLU A 128 -11.28 -14.60 7.47
N LYS A 129 -12.50 -14.73 6.96
CA LYS A 129 -12.78 -14.48 5.54
C LYS A 129 -12.39 -13.07 5.10
N ARG A 130 -12.68 -12.03 5.90
CA ARG A 130 -12.32 -10.66 5.58
C ARG A 130 -10.80 -10.49 5.53
N MET A 131 -10.08 -11.03 6.52
CA MET A 131 -8.63 -10.91 6.62
C MET A 131 -7.90 -11.71 5.54
N GLN A 132 -8.48 -12.83 5.08
CA GLN A 132 -7.96 -13.62 3.96
C GLN A 132 -7.80 -12.77 2.68
N LYS A 133 -8.60 -11.73 2.47
CA LYS A 133 -8.46 -10.81 1.34
C LYS A 133 -7.08 -10.14 1.27
N LEU A 134 -6.45 -9.87 2.42
CA LEU A 134 -5.13 -9.26 2.47
C LEU A 134 -4.06 -10.22 1.96
N GLN A 135 -4.16 -11.50 2.34
CA GLN A 135 -3.25 -12.53 1.83
C GLN A 135 -3.42 -12.68 0.33
N THR A 136 -4.66 -12.81 -0.15
CA THR A 136 -4.99 -12.90 -1.57
C THR A 136 -4.45 -11.69 -2.35
N ALA A 137 -4.65 -10.47 -1.83
CA ALA A 137 -4.15 -9.27 -2.47
C ALA A 137 -2.62 -9.22 -2.54
N ARG A 138 -1.92 -9.64 -1.48
CA ARG A 138 -0.45 -9.71 -1.46
C ARG A 138 0.11 -10.69 -2.50
N GLU A 139 -0.57 -11.80 -2.74
CA GLU A 139 -0.17 -12.82 -3.70
C GLU A 139 -0.50 -12.43 -5.14
N GLU A 140 -1.67 -11.81 -5.38
CA GLU A 140 -2.14 -11.47 -6.73
C GLU A 140 -1.62 -10.15 -7.28
N ILE A 141 -1.39 -9.15 -6.41
CA ILE A 141 -0.87 -7.84 -6.87
C ILE A 141 0.55 -8.04 -7.41
N PRO A 142 0.83 -7.63 -8.66
CA PRO A 142 2.16 -7.76 -9.25
C PRO A 142 3.24 -7.11 -8.39
N LYS A 143 4.42 -7.71 -8.31
CA LYS A 143 5.54 -7.20 -7.48
C LYS A 143 5.94 -5.77 -7.82
N GLU A 144 5.92 -5.41 -9.10
CA GLU A 144 6.18 -4.07 -9.60
C GLU A 144 5.17 -3.02 -9.10
N ASP A 145 3.98 -3.44 -8.69
CA ASP A 145 2.97 -2.59 -8.06
C ASP A 145 3.10 -2.54 -6.53
N GLN A 146 3.86 -3.46 -5.96
CA GLN A 146 4.13 -3.49 -4.53
C GLN A 146 5.37 -2.67 -4.17
N TYR A 147 6.48 -2.84 -4.91
CA TYR A 147 7.73 -2.13 -4.70
C TYR A 147 8.61 -2.12 -5.95
N THR A 148 9.61 -1.26 -5.96
CA THR A 148 10.68 -1.26 -6.98
C THR A 148 12.04 -1.16 -6.31
N LEU A 149 12.90 -2.13 -6.56
CA LEU A 149 14.33 -2.04 -6.22
C LEU A 149 15.07 -1.39 -7.39
N TYR A 150 15.36 -0.09 -7.27
CA TYR A 150 16.04 0.66 -8.32
C TYR A 150 17.53 0.35 -8.39
N ARG A 151 18.16 0.17 -7.25
CA ARG A 151 19.55 -0.24 -7.12
C ARG A 151 19.76 -0.99 -5.81
N ASP A 152 20.58 -2.02 -5.84
CA ASP A 152 21.03 -2.71 -4.62
C ASP A 152 22.29 -2.06 -4.04
N GLY A 153 22.61 -2.33 -2.77
CA GLY A 153 23.77 -1.80 -2.08
C GLY A 153 23.90 -2.28 -0.64
N GLU A 154 25.10 -2.09 -0.06
CA GLU A 154 25.36 -2.42 1.37
C GLU A 154 24.51 -1.55 2.31
N VAL A 155 24.30 -0.30 1.95
CA VAL A 155 23.33 0.60 2.55
C VAL A 155 22.08 0.60 1.69
N LEU A 156 20.97 0.11 2.19
CA LEU A 156 19.70 0.09 1.46
C LEU A 156 18.74 1.12 2.04
N VAL A 157 18.39 2.11 1.22
CA VAL A 157 17.40 3.13 1.56
C VAL A 157 16.02 2.62 1.22
N LEU A 158 15.07 2.76 2.14
CA LEU A 158 13.67 2.50 1.92
C LEU A 158 12.89 3.83 1.97
N GLY A 159 11.98 4.03 1.04
CA GLY A 159 11.14 5.23 0.98
C GLY A 159 9.81 4.95 0.29
N PHE A 160 8.86 5.85 0.48
CA PHE A 160 7.57 5.87 -0.19
C PHE A 160 7.14 7.32 -0.47
N GLY A 161 6.18 7.51 -1.37
CA GLY A 161 5.69 8.86 -1.68
C GLY A 161 6.72 9.69 -2.46
N SER A 162 6.62 11.01 -2.36
CA SER A 162 7.38 11.98 -3.15
C SER A 162 8.91 11.97 -2.93
N VAL A 163 9.42 11.24 -1.96
CA VAL A 163 10.88 11.08 -1.79
C VAL A 163 11.53 10.35 -2.97
N LYS A 164 10.73 9.69 -3.84
CA LYS A 164 11.18 8.89 -4.98
C LYS A 164 12.18 9.64 -5.86
N GLY A 165 11.78 10.80 -6.38
CA GLY A 165 12.62 11.56 -7.33
C GLY A 165 13.97 11.97 -6.73
N THR A 166 13.93 12.57 -5.53
CA THR A 166 15.14 12.99 -4.82
C THR A 166 16.09 11.83 -4.51
N LEU A 167 15.55 10.68 -4.12
CA LEU A 167 16.37 9.51 -3.80
C LEU A 167 16.96 8.88 -5.06
N LEU A 168 16.22 8.84 -6.17
CA LEU A 168 16.77 8.37 -7.45
C LEU A 168 17.95 9.22 -7.90
N GLU A 169 17.81 10.54 -7.87
CA GLU A 169 18.90 11.47 -8.22
C GLU A 169 20.07 11.35 -7.24
N ALA A 170 19.82 11.16 -5.95
CA ALA A 170 20.87 10.97 -4.95
C ALA A 170 21.74 9.72 -5.20
N LEU A 171 21.19 8.68 -5.84
CA LEU A 171 21.96 7.48 -6.17
C LEU A 171 23.13 7.78 -7.10
N ASP A 172 23.01 8.76 -8.00
CA ASP A 172 24.09 9.12 -8.95
C ASP A 172 25.31 9.74 -8.25
N HIS A 173 25.12 10.19 -7.00
CA HIS A 173 26.15 10.79 -6.16
C HIS A 173 26.71 9.84 -5.08
N LEU A 174 26.22 8.60 -5.02
CA LEU A 174 26.51 7.69 -3.91
C LEU A 174 26.80 6.25 -4.41
N GLU A 175 28.02 5.80 -4.26
CA GLU A 175 28.39 4.41 -4.50
C GLU A 175 28.02 3.53 -3.30
N GLY A 176 27.63 2.26 -3.55
CA GLY A 176 27.31 1.28 -2.51
C GLY A 176 26.00 1.57 -1.74
N VAL A 177 25.25 2.57 -2.17
CA VAL A 177 23.91 2.89 -1.64
C VAL A 177 22.86 2.42 -2.62
N GLY A 178 21.92 1.61 -2.17
CA GLY A 178 20.77 1.15 -2.94
C GLY A 178 19.48 1.86 -2.53
N TYR A 179 18.42 1.70 -3.34
CA TYR A 179 17.11 2.27 -3.06
C TYR A 179 15.98 1.30 -3.40
N LEU A 180 15.16 1.02 -2.41
CA LEU A 180 13.91 0.27 -2.50
C LEU A 180 12.74 1.23 -2.27
N HIS A 181 11.95 1.47 -3.30
CA HIS A 181 10.73 2.28 -3.22
C HIS A 181 9.52 1.39 -2.95
N LEU A 182 8.79 1.68 -1.88
CA LEU A 182 7.57 0.97 -1.52
C LEU A 182 6.35 1.72 -2.08
N ARG A 183 5.51 1.01 -2.81
CA ARG A 183 4.23 1.51 -3.33
C ARG A 183 3.06 0.95 -2.54
N LEU A 184 3.00 -0.36 -2.35
CA LEU A 184 2.02 -1.00 -1.48
C LEU A 184 2.55 -1.00 -0.04
N LEU A 185 1.88 -0.28 0.83
CA LEU A 185 2.23 -0.19 2.25
C LEU A 185 1.42 -1.19 3.10
N TRP A 186 0.27 -1.63 2.57
CA TRP A 186 -0.53 -2.67 3.20
C TRP A 186 -1.45 -3.38 2.19
N PRO A 187 -1.55 -4.73 2.18
CA PRO A 187 -0.70 -5.65 2.96
C PRO A 187 0.78 -5.42 2.64
N PHE A 188 1.64 -5.59 3.65
CA PHE A 188 3.06 -5.29 3.49
C PHE A 188 3.72 -6.31 2.54
N PRO A 189 4.54 -5.88 1.56
CA PRO A 189 5.16 -6.78 0.59
C PRO A 189 6.23 -7.66 1.21
N GLU A 190 6.46 -8.82 0.60
CA GLU A 190 7.49 -9.80 0.98
C GLU A 190 8.89 -9.32 0.58
N ILE A 191 9.44 -8.35 1.31
CA ILE A 191 10.76 -7.76 1.03
C ILE A 191 11.86 -8.22 1.99
N ALA A 192 11.56 -9.00 3.02
CA ALA A 192 12.53 -9.41 4.03
C ALA A 192 13.84 -10.00 3.45
N PRO A 193 13.81 -10.83 2.37
CA PRO A 193 15.04 -11.34 1.75
C PRO A 193 15.92 -10.25 1.13
N LEU A 194 15.32 -9.15 0.64
CA LEU A 194 16.06 -8.02 0.06
C LEU A 194 16.81 -7.19 1.11
N LEU A 195 16.42 -7.33 2.38
CA LEU A 195 16.96 -6.54 3.49
C LEU A 195 18.11 -7.24 4.21
N GLU A 196 18.38 -8.50 3.88
CA GLU A 196 19.35 -9.34 4.60
C GLU A 196 20.78 -8.81 4.47
N GLY A 197 21.49 -8.73 5.62
CA GLY A 197 22.89 -8.31 5.68
C GLY A 197 23.16 -6.83 5.38
N LYS A 198 22.13 -5.98 5.26
CA LYS A 198 22.25 -4.58 4.84
C LYS A 198 22.10 -3.59 5.98
N THR A 199 22.73 -2.44 5.85
CA THR A 199 22.42 -1.28 6.70
C THR A 199 21.17 -0.59 6.18
N LEU A 200 20.05 -0.74 6.91
CA LEU A 200 18.74 -0.22 6.49
C LEU A 200 18.53 1.21 6.95
N VAL A 201 18.08 2.05 6.03
CA VAL A 201 17.78 3.47 6.24
C VAL A 201 16.38 3.75 5.73
N THR A 202 15.52 4.43 6.49
CA THR A 202 14.28 4.98 5.95
C THR A 202 14.39 6.48 5.72
N VAL A 203 13.76 6.96 4.64
CA VAL A 203 13.64 8.39 4.32
C VAL A 203 12.16 8.72 4.13
N GLU A 204 11.64 9.63 4.97
CA GLU A 204 10.18 9.84 5.05
C GLU A 204 9.77 11.25 5.49
N HIS A 205 8.62 11.70 4.97
CA HIS A 205 8.00 12.99 5.29
C HIS A 205 7.04 12.88 6.48
N ASN A 206 7.53 12.42 7.63
CA ASN A 206 6.76 12.42 8.88
C ASN A 206 7.67 12.56 10.11
N TYR A 207 7.05 12.78 11.26
CA TYR A 207 7.79 13.00 12.51
C TYR A 207 8.38 11.73 13.10
N SER A 208 7.60 10.65 13.19
CA SER A 208 7.94 9.46 13.97
C SER A 208 8.81 8.44 13.23
N GLY A 209 8.87 8.49 11.91
CA GLY A 209 9.52 7.44 11.10
C GLY A 209 8.62 6.21 10.98
N GLN A 210 7.38 6.41 10.53
CA GLN A 210 6.35 5.37 10.48
C GLN A 210 6.69 4.22 9.56
N LEU A 211 7.40 4.50 8.45
CA LEU A 211 7.87 3.44 7.55
C LEU A 211 8.89 2.54 8.25
N ALA A 212 9.80 3.12 9.03
CA ALA A 212 10.77 2.34 9.78
C ALA A 212 10.10 1.38 10.76
N ASP A 213 9.04 1.84 11.46
CA ASP A 213 8.29 0.99 12.38
C ASP A 213 7.56 -0.12 11.64
N LEU A 214 6.94 0.20 10.49
CA LEU A 214 6.26 -0.78 9.67
C LEU A 214 7.22 -1.85 9.12
N VAL A 215 8.36 -1.43 8.56
CA VAL A 215 9.40 -2.36 8.08
C VAL A 215 9.87 -3.29 9.20
N GLN A 216 10.19 -2.75 10.37
CA GLN A 216 10.66 -3.56 11.49
C GLN A 216 9.61 -4.57 11.96
N GLN A 217 8.35 -4.14 12.03
CA GLN A 217 7.24 -4.99 12.45
C GLN A 217 6.99 -6.14 11.48
N GLU A 218 6.95 -5.86 10.18
CA GLU A 218 6.54 -6.85 9.17
C GLU A 218 7.69 -7.75 8.71
N THR A 219 8.95 -7.29 8.83
CA THR A 219 10.11 -8.06 8.37
C THR A 219 10.99 -8.59 9.49
N LEU A 220 10.80 -8.14 10.72
CA LEU A 220 11.66 -8.38 11.88
C LEU A 220 13.12 -7.94 11.66
N LYS A 221 13.37 -7.09 10.64
CA LYS A 221 14.68 -6.51 10.35
C LYS A 221 14.79 -5.13 10.99
N ARG A 222 15.89 -4.89 11.69
CA ARG A 222 16.15 -3.61 12.31
C ARG A 222 16.45 -2.53 11.29
N VAL A 223 15.74 -1.41 11.33
CA VAL A 223 16.09 -0.18 10.63
C VAL A 223 17.15 0.57 11.44
N HIS A 224 18.33 0.77 10.86
CA HIS A 224 19.49 1.34 11.54
C HIS A 224 19.40 2.86 11.66
N HIS A 225 18.89 3.51 10.63
CA HIS A 225 18.76 4.97 10.59
C HIS A 225 17.40 5.40 10.06
N ARG A 226 16.82 6.43 10.70
CA ARG A 226 15.58 7.09 10.28
C ARG A 226 15.89 8.52 9.87
N VAL A 227 15.77 8.83 8.60
CA VAL A 227 15.90 10.18 8.05
C VAL A 227 14.49 10.75 7.87
N VAL A 228 14.15 11.76 8.64
CA VAL A 228 12.78 12.32 8.68
C VAL A 228 12.78 13.83 8.40
N LYS A 229 11.76 14.28 7.67
CA LYS A 229 11.50 15.71 7.45
C LYS A 229 10.02 16.00 7.67
N TYR A 230 9.71 16.99 8.52
CA TYR A 230 8.33 17.31 8.89
C TYR A 230 8.08 18.83 9.04
N ASN A 231 8.88 19.64 8.35
CA ASN A 231 8.75 21.10 8.33
C ASN A 231 7.89 21.61 7.15
N GLY A 232 7.19 20.71 6.44
CA GLY A 232 6.34 21.06 5.30
C GLY A 232 7.09 21.38 4.00
N ARG A 233 8.41 21.14 3.96
CA ARG A 233 9.25 21.33 2.77
C ARG A 233 9.72 20.00 2.20
N PRO A 234 9.90 19.87 0.87
CA PRO A 234 10.46 18.66 0.27
C PRO A 234 11.90 18.42 0.73
N ILE A 235 12.34 17.18 0.69
CA ILE A 235 13.74 16.80 0.91
C ILE A 235 14.53 17.24 -0.32
N THR A 236 15.61 17.99 -0.11
CA THR A 236 16.50 18.43 -1.21
C THR A 236 17.54 17.36 -1.52
N LEU A 237 18.09 17.39 -2.74
CA LEU A 237 19.17 16.49 -3.15
C LEU A 237 20.36 16.57 -2.20
N ASP A 238 20.84 17.79 -1.90
CA ASP A 238 21.97 18.00 -1.00
C ASP A 238 21.75 17.42 0.40
N GLU A 239 20.53 17.56 0.95
CA GLU A 239 20.18 16.97 2.24
C GLU A 239 20.25 15.44 2.18
N ALA A 240 19.67 14.84 1.13
CA ALA A 240 19.64 13.40 0.96
C ALA A 240 21.07 12.84 0.81
N VAL A 241 21.86 13.40 -0.12
CA VAL A 241 23.24 12.99 -0.37
C VAL A 241 24.11 13.12 0.89
N ALA A 242 24.08 14.28 1.56
CA ALA A 242 24.88 14.51 2.76
C ALA A 242 24.55 13.52 3.88
N ARG A 243 23.27 13.18 4.07
CA ARG A 243 22.86 12.26 5.15
C ARG A 243 23.14 10.80 4.82
N LEU A 244 22.90 10.39 3.58
CA LEU A 244 23.21 9.02 3.15
C LEU A 244 24.72 8.77 3.11
N LYS A 245 25.53 9.76 2.74
CA LYS A 245 26.98 9.71 2.85
C LYS A 245 27.44 9.54 4.30
N ALA A 246 26.88 10.30 5.23
CA ALA A 246 27.18 10.17 6.65
C ALA A 246 26.80 8.78 7.21
N VAL A 247 25.71 8.18 6.74
CA VAL A 247 25.33 6.81 7.09
C VAL A 247 26.37 5.82 6.57
N LYS A 248 26.73 5.89 5.30
CA LYS A 248 27.74 5.01 4.69
C LYS A 248 29.09 5.08 5.43
N GLU A 249 29.47 6.25 5.89
CA GLU A 249 30.70 6.48 6.63
C GLU A 249 30.61 6.14 8.14
N GLY A 250 29.50 5.59 8.60
CA GLY A 250 29.29 5.22 10.01
C GLY A 250 29.19 6.39 10.97
N ARG A 251 29.00 7.62 10.48
CA ARG A 251 28.96 8.86 11.29
C ARG A 251 27.55 9.36 11.61
N ALA A 252 26.53 8.67 11.10
CA ALA A 252 25.16 9.09 11.28
C ALA A 252 24.52 8.61 12.59
N PRO A 253 23.76 9.44 13.30
CA PRO A 253 22.96 9.00 14.43
C PRO A 253 21.78 8.13 13.95
N LYS A 254 21.15 7.41 14.88
CA LYS A 254 19.97 6.56 14.58
C LYS A 254 18.79 7.35 14.01
N ARG A 255 18.63 8.61 14.39
CA ARG A 255 17.57 9.49 13.91
C ARG A 255 18.17 10.81 13.42
N LEU A 256 17.89 11.14 12.17
CA LEU A 256 18.34 12.37 11.51
C LEU A 256 17.10 13.20 11.12
N VAL A 257 17.06 14.44 11.59
CA VAL A 257 16.00 15.38 11.23
C VAL A 257 16.55 16.35 10.19
N LEU A 258 15.91 16.40 9.03
CA LEU A 258 16.25 17.35 7.96
C LEU A 258 15.53 18.68 8.21
N ARG A 259 16.26 19.80 8.04
CA ARG A 259 15.78 21.14 8.42
C ARG A 259 15.93 22.19 7.33
N LYS A 260 16.64 21.90 6.23
CA LYS A 260 16.85 22.85 5.12
C LYS A 260 15.60 23.06 4.26
N GLY A 261 15.61 24.06 3.40
CA GLY A 261 14.54 24.34 2.45
C GLY A 261 13.55 25.39 2.96
N VAL A 262 14.01 26.27 3.80
CA VAL A 262 13.26 27.46 4.21
C VAL A 262 13.62 28.61 3.29
#